data_6529439b9d26d4edda5d10d084044d30
#
_entry.id   6529439b9d26d4edda5d10d084044d30
#
_cell.length_a   1.000
_cell.length_b   1.000
_cell.length_c   1.000
_cell.angle_alpha   90.00
_cell.angle_beta   90.00
_cell.angle_gamma   90.00
#
_symmetry.space_group_name_H-M   'P 1'
#
loop_
_entity.id
_entity.type
_entity.pdbx_description
1 polymer ?
#
loop_
_entity_poly.entity_id
_entity_poly.type
_entity_poly.pdbx_seq_one_letter_code
_entity_poly.pdbx_strand_id
1 'polypeptide(L)'
;GVANEMLDMLPQELFSNPNTTFLDPACKSGVFLREIAKRLIKGLEKEFPDLQKRLDHIFHKQLYGIAITEMTSLLSRRSVYCSKYPNSKYSASKFDDVEGNIRYRNIAHTWVNGKCKYCGASKSEYGGAKRKGLETHAYEFVHVLNPEEIFNRKFDVIIGNPPYQLSDGSGGSTDSAMPIYNKFIDSAIKLNPKFLCMITPSKWMVGGRGLQNFRERMMADKRIKIFHDYENASECFSGIHIDGGVSYFLWEREY
;
A
#
# COMPACT_ATOMS: atom_id res chain seq x y z
N GLY A 1 17.70 2.76 -1.68
CA GLY A 1 16.72 2.57 -2.76
C GLY A 1 15.42 3.30 -2.47
N VAL A 2 14.51 3.36 -3.43
CA VAL A 2 13.33 4.24 -3.46
C VAL A 2 12.46 4.20 -2.20
N ALA A 3 12.29 3.04 -1.55
CA ALA A 3 11.53 2.96 -0.29
C ALA A 3 12.15 3.84 0.81
N ASN A 4 13.47 3.87 0.93
CA ASN A 4 14.16 4.72 1.89
C ASN A 4 14.11 6.20 1.49
N GLU A 5 14.22 6.53 0.22
CA GLU A 5 14.05 7.91 -0.28
C GLU A 5 12.65 8.45 0.03
N MET A 6 11.61 7.61 -0.16
CA MET A 6 10.24 7.98 0.23
C MET A 6 10.10 8.17 1.75
N LEU A 7 10.73 7.33 2.57
CA LEU A 7 10.73 7.45 4.03
C LEU A 7 11.53 8.67 4.51
N ASP A 8 12.55 9.09 3.77
CA ASP A 8 13.35 10.28 4.08
C ASP A 8 12.58 11.59 3.87
N MET A 9 11.50 11.59 3.06
CA MET A 9 10.61 12.75 2.93
C MET A 9 9.74 13.00 4.17
N LEU A 10 9.50 11.97 4.98
CA LEU A 10 8.69 12.09 6.20
C LEU A 10 9.46 12.82 7.30
N PRO A 11 8.78 13.55 8.21
CA PRO A 11 9.41 14.06 9.43
C PRO A 11 10.04 12.92 10.23
N GLN A 12 11.34 13.00 10.50
CA GLN A 12 12.09 11.89 11.09
C GLN A 12 11.74 11.63 12.57
N GLU A 13 11.20 12.62 13.27
CA GLU A 13 10.66 12.47 14.63
C GLU A 13 9.52 11.44 14.73
N LEU A 14 8.82 11.15 13.63
CA LEU A 14 7.79 10.11 13.59
C LEU A 14 8.36 8.74 13.97
N PHE A 15 9.62 8.47 13.64
CA PHE A 15 10.28 7.19 13.95
C PHE A 15 10.83 7.11 15.38
N SER A 16 10.75 8.19 16.15
CA SER A 16 11.11 8.24 17.57
C SER A 16 9.89 8.41 18.49
N ASN A 17 8.69 8.46 17.90
CA ASN A 17 7.44 8.60 18.65
C ASN A 17 6.76 7.23 18.80
N PRO A 18 6.56 6.71 20.02
CA PRO A 18 5.94 5.40 20.25
C PRO A 18 4.47 5.33 19.87
N ASN A 19 3.83 6.47 19.62
CA ASN A 19 2.40 6.52 19.27
C ASN A 19 2.14 6.66 17.77
N THR A 20 3.17 6.87 16.94
CA THR A 20 3.00 6.97 15.49
C THR A 20 2.61 5.63 14.90
N THR A 21 1.56 5.63 14.08
CA THR A 21 1.05 4.44 13.40
C THR A 21 1.23 4.53 11.89
N PHE A 22 1.65 3.42 11.29
CA PHE A 22 1.96 3.30 9.88
C PHE A 22 1.11 2.22 9.22
N LEU A 23 0.61 2.49 8.02
CA LEU A 23 -0.10 1.54 7.18
C LEU A 23 0.55 1.45 5.80
N ASP A 24 0.87 0.23 5.36
CA ASP A 24 1.08 -0.10 3.95
C ASP A 24 -0.19 -0.79 3.42
N PRO A 25 -1.02 -0.11 2.61
CA PRO A 25 -2.30 -0.66 2.17
C PRO A 25 -2.18 -1.64 1.00
N ALA A 26 -0.97 -1.89 0.52
CA ALA A 26 -0.69 -2.73 -0.65
C ALA A 26 0.60 -3.53 -0.48
N CYS A 27 0.76 -4.19 0.67
CA CYS A 27 1.95 -5.00 0.97
C CYS A 27 2.20 -6.05 -0.10
N LYS A 28 3.43 -6.06 -0.61
CA LYS A 28 3.95 -7.09 -1.53
C LYS A 28 4.99 -7.94 -0.82
N SER A 29 6.24 -7.49 -0.80
CA SER A 29 7.32 -8.15 -0.04
C SER A 29 7.53 -7.59 1.37
N GLY A 30 6.74 -6.61 1.78
CA GLY A 30 6.85 -5.95 3.10
C GLY A 30 8.02 -4.99 3.23
N VAL A 31 8.57 -4.50 2.11
CA VAL A 31 9.76 -3.64 2.12
C VAL A 31 9.55 -2.34 2.90
N PHE A 32 8.42 -1.65 2.71
CA PHE A 32 8.13 -0.43 3.46
C PHE A 32 8.04 -0.69 4.95
N LEU A 33 7.24 -1.67 5.36
CA LEU A 33 7.08 -2.01 6.78
C LEU A 33 8.41 -2.44 7.43
N ARG A 34 9.24 -3.18 6.70
CA ARG A 34 10.58 -3.57 7.18
C ARG A 34 11.50 -2.38 7.38
N GLU A 35 11.55 -1.45 6.43
CA GLU A 35 12.41 -0.26 6.54
C GLU A 35 11.89 0.71 7.62
N ILE A 36 10.56 0.83 7.80
CA ILE A 36 9.96 1.55 8.92
C ILE A 36 10.35 0.90 10.25
N ALA A 37 10.24 -0.45 10.35
CA ALA A 37 10.62 -1.18 11.56
C ALA A 37 12.07 -0.90 11.98
N LYS A 38 13.01 -0.91 11.02
CA LYS A 38 14.42 -0.58 11.30
C LYS A 38 14.59 0.81 11.88
N ARG A 39 13.87 1.81 11.37
CA ARG A 39 13.92 3.19 11.86
C ARG A 39 13.32 3.30 13.26
N LEU A 40 12.17 2.65 13.50
CA LEU A 40 11.52 2.63 14.82
C LEU A 40 12.37 1.89 15.86
N ILE A 41 12.98 0.75 15.51
CA ILE A 41 13.86 0.00 16.40
C ILE A 41 15.00 0.89 16.92
N LYS A 42 15.59 1.70 16.03
CA LYS A 42 16.64 2.67 16.40
C LYS A 42 16.06 3.88 17.15
N GLY A 43 14.96 4.44 16.65
CA GLY A 43 14.38 5.68 17.18
C GLY A 43 13.77 5.53 18.58
N LEU A 44 13.29 4.33 18.92
CA LEU A 44 12.66 4.03 20.21
C LEU A 44 13.59 3.39 21.26
N GLU A 45 14.90 3.36 21.01
CA GLU A 45 15.85 2.71 21.91
C GLU A 45 15.88 3.31 23.32
N LYS A 46 15.68 4.62 23.43
CA LYS A 46 15.61 5.30 24.73
C LYS A 46 14.29 5.02 25.45
N GLU A 47 13.17 4.99 24.71
CA GLU A 47 11.84 4.74 25.28
C GLU A 47 11.67 3.28 25.71
N PHE A 48 12.16 2.36 24.92
CA PHE A 48 12.16 0.91 25.19
C PHE A 48 13.58 0.34 25.11
N PRO A 49 14.39 0.42 26.19
CA PRO A 49 15.75 -0.11 26.18
C PRO A 49 15.81 -1.61 25.93
N ASP A 50 14.84 -2.38 26.47
CA ASP A 50 14.72 -3.81 26.20
C ASP A 50 14.27 -4.05 24.76
N LEU A 51 15.09 -4.79 23.99
CA LEU A 51 14.84 -5.02 22.57
C LEU A 51 13.54 -5.78 22.32
N GLN A 52 13.21 -6.80 23.12
CA GLN A 52 12.01 -7.60 22.90
C GLN A 52 10.75 -6.76 23.16
N LYS A 53 10.72 -5.99 24.23
CA LYS A 53 9.63 -5.06 24.53
C LYS A 53 9.46 -4.01 23.43
N ARG A 54 10.58 -3.51 22.89
CA ARG A 54 10.58 -2.57 21.77
C ARG A 54 9.99 -3.20 20.51
N LEU A 55 10.40 -4.41 20.13
CA LEU A 55 9.85 -5.15 18.99
C LEU A 55 8.36 -5.42 19.16
N ASP A 56 7.94 -5.87 20.35
CA ASP A 56 6.54 -6.15 20.65
C ASP A 56 5.69 -4.87 20.51
N HIS A 57 6.18 -3.75 21.04
CA HIS A 57 5.49 -2.47 20.89
C HIS A 57 5.36 -2.05 19.42
N ILE A 58 6.45 -2.08 18.65
CA ILE A 58 6.49 -1.68 17.24
C ILE A 58 5.52 -2.54 16.43
N PHE A 59 5.65 -3.87 16.51
CA PHE A 59 4.88 -4.78 15.65
C PHE A 59 3.41 -4.89 16.05
N HIS A 60 3.07 -4.76 17.34
CA HIS A 60 1.68 -4.84 17.79
C HIS A 60 0.94 -3.50 17.73
N LYS A 61 1.63 -2.35 17.84
CA LYS A 61 0.99 -1.05 18.03
C LYS A 61 1.22 -0.05 16.90
N GLN A 62 2.28 -0.19 16.10
CA GLN A 62 2.69 0.85 15.16
C GLN A 62 2.66 0.44 13.70
N LEU A 63 2.88 -0.84 13.36
CA LEU A 63 2.99 -1.31 11.98
C LEU A 63 1.79 -2.14 11.56
N TYR A 64 1.18 -1.75 10.44
CA TYR A 64 0.00 -2.39 9.87
C TYR A 64 0.16 -2.53 8.35
N GLY A 65 -0.33 -3.64 7.81
CA GLY A 65 -0.28 -3.89 6.38
C GLY A 65 -1.50 -4.63 5.87
N ILE A 66 -1.85 -4.37 4.61
CA ILE A 66 -2.88 -5.11 3.88
C ILE A 66 -2.20 -5.73 2.66
N ALA A 67 -2.10 -7.03 2.64
CA ALA A 67 -1.51 -7.75 1.50
C ALA A 67 -2.51 -7.84 0.34
N ILE A 68 -1.99 -7.77 -0.87
CA ILE A 68 -2.80 -7.81 -2.10
C ILE A 68 -3.11 -9.24 -2.55
N THR A 69 -2.31 -10.22 -2.12
CA THR A 69 -2.51 -11.65 -2.37
C THR A 69 -2.15 -12.48 -1.15
N GLU A 70 -2.58 -13.75 -1.12
CA GLU A 70 -2.18 -14.67 -0.06
C GLU A 70 -0.66 -14.85 -0.02
N MET A 71 -0.01 -15.02 -1.19
CA MET A 71 1.43 -15.16 -1.28
C MET A 71 2.15 -13.94 -0.71
N THR A 72 1.72 -12.73 -1.08
CA THR A 72 2.34 -11.49 -0.59
C THR A 72 2.13 -11.30 0.91
N SER A 73 1.04 -11.83 1.49
CA SER A 73 0.85 -11.82 2.94
C SER A 73 1.92 -12.64 3.68
N LEU A 74 2.21 -13.84 3.17
CA LEU A 74 3.24 -14.71 3.73
C LEU A 74 4.64 -14.12 3.56
N LEU A 75 4.93 -13.51 2.41
CA LEU A 75 6.21 -12.84 2.14
C LEU A 75 6.41 -11.63 3.05
N SER A 76 5.38 -10.78 3.19
CA SER A 76 5.43 -9.60 4.05
C SER A 76 5.65 -9.98 5.51
N ARG A 77 4.88 -10.95 6.03
CA ARG A 77 5.03 -11.46 7.40
C ARG A 77 6.43 -12.00 7.65
N ARG A 78 6.96 -12.81 6.72
CA ARG A 78 8.32 -13.31 6.80
C ARG A 78 9.36 -12.21 6.80
N SER A 79 9.17 -11.18 5.99
CA SER A 79 10.08 -10.03 5.89
C SER A 79 10.07 -9.16 7.14
N VAL A 80 8.91 -8.99 7.78
CA VAL A 80 8.71 -8.11 8.92
C VAL A 80 8.89 -8.85 10.25
N TYR A 81 8.24 -10.01 10.41
CA TYR A 81 8.20 -10.77 11.66
C TYR A 81 9.23 -11.91 11.72
N CYS A 82 10.04 -12.10 10.67
CA CYS A 82 10.94 -13.26 10.51
C CYS A 82 10.20 -14.62 10.41
N SER A 83 8.88 -14.61 10.35
CA SER A 83 8.02 -15.80 10.24
C SER A 83 6.80 -15.53 9.36
N LYS A 84 6.41 -16.53 8.57
CA LYS A 84 5.14 -16.51 7.80
C LYS A 84 3.91 -16.49 8.72
N TYR A 85 4.08 -17.07 9.92
CA TYR A 85 3.04 -17.22 10.94
C TYR A 85 3.51 -16.57 12.23
N PRO A 86 3.07 -15.32 12.52
CA PRO A 86 3.57 -14.55 13.67
C PRO A 86 3.17 -15.11 15.04
N ASN A 87 2.26 -16.08 15.10
CA ASN A 87 1.98 -16.85 16.32
C ASN A 87 2.99 -17.98 16.61
N SER A 88 3.96 -18.21 15.72
CA SER A 88 4.97 -19.23 15.90
C SER A 88 6.09 -18.79 16.87
N LYS A 89 6.79 -19.76 17.42
CA LYS A 89 7.96 -19.51 18.29
C LYS A 89 9.15 -18.85 17.57
N TYR A 90 9.13 -18.83 16.25
CA TYR A 90 10.19 -18.23 15.41
C TYR A 90 9.93 -16.79 15.04
N SER A 91 8.76 -16.24 15.39
CA SER A 91 8.44 -14.85 15.14
C SER A 91 9.28 -13.92 16.01
N ALA A 92 9.77 -12.84 15.43
CA ALA A 92 10.52 -11.81 16.17
C ALA A 92 9.66 -11.12 17.24
N SER A 93 8.34 -11.09 17.04
CA SER A 93 7.33 -10.70 18.02
C SER A 93 6.15 -11.65 17.88
N LYS A 94 5.72 -12.25 18.99
CA LYS A 94 4.68 -13.27 18.99
C LYS A 94 3.30 -12.64 19.07
N PHE A 95 2.44 -13.01 18.13
CA PHE A 95 1.01 -12.69 18.12
C PHE A 95 0.17 -13.91 18.56
N ASP A 96 -1.08 -13.66 18.90
CA ASP A 96 -2.03 -14.73 19.24
C ASP A 96 -2.62 -15.42 18.00
N ASP A 97 -2.64 -14.72 16.87
CA ASP A 97 -3.18 -15.21 15.60
C ASP A 97 -2.09 -15.40 14.52
N VAL A 98 -2.47 -15.99 13.40
CA VAL A 98 -1.55 -16.36 12.30
C VAL A 98 -1.23 -15.20 11.35
N GLU A 99 -1.86 -14.04 11.48
CA GLU A 99 -1.69 -12.91 10.58
C GLU A 99 -0.90 -11.76 11.20
N GLY A 100 -1.01 -11.59 12.53
CA GLY A 100 -0.55 -10.38 13.18
C GLY A 100 -1.28 -9.15 12.64
N ASN A 101 -0.53 -8.08 12.37
CA ASN A 101 -1.08 -6.86 11.79
C ASN A 101 -0.87 -6.75 10.26
N ILE A 102 -0.51 -7.84 9.60
CA ILE A 102 -0.42 -7.92 8.13
C ILE A 102 -1.51 -8.87 7.64
N ARG A 103 -2.67 -8.31 7.31
CA ARG A 103 -3.84 -9.09 6.94
C ARG A 103 -4.00 -9.27 5.44
N TYR A 104 -4.68 -10.34 5.08
CA TYR A 104 -5.17 -10.59 3.73
C TYR A 104 -6.59 -11.11 3.79
N ARG A 105 -7.45 -10.63 2.88
CA ARG A 105 -8.80 -11.15 2.67
C ARG A 105 -9.06 -11.37 1.20
N ASN A 106 -9.49 -12.57 0.88
CA ASN A 106 -10.02 -12.88 -0.44
C ASN A 106 -11.49 -12.47 -0.47
N ILE A 107 -11.78 -11.32 -1.06
CA ILE A 107 -13.15 -10.79 -1.18
C ILE A 107 -13.58 -10.78 -2.64
N ALA A 108 -14.91 -10.92 -2.86
CA ALA A 108 -15.50 -10.90 -4.18
C ALA A 108 -15.73 -9.45 -4.66
N HIS A 109 -15.73 -9.29 -5.98
CA HIS A 109 -16.17 -8.03 -6.59
C HIS A 109 -17.68 -7.83 -6.44
N THR A 110 -18.12 -6.58 -6.31
CA THR A 110 -19.54 -6.21 -6.32
C THR A 110 -19.93 -5.75 -7.72
N TRP A 111 -20.69 -6.59 -8.43
CA TRP A 111 -21.04 -6.36 -9.83
C TRP A 111 -22.28 -5.48 -10.00
N VAL A 112 -22.16 -4.45 -10.83
CA VAL A 112 -23.26 -3.58 -11.27
C VAL A 112 -23.09 -3.33 -12.76
N ASN A 113 -24.09 -3.71 -13.56
CA ASN A 113 -24.07 -3.54 -15.03
C ASN A 113 -22.78 -4.07 -15.70
N GLY A 114 -22.33 -5.27 -15.28
CA GLY A 114 -21.16 -5.94 -15.85
C GLY A 114 -19.80 -5.39 -15.42
N LYS A 115 -19.75 -4.40 -14.48
CA LYS A 115 -18.52 -3.86 -13.92
C LYS A 115 -18.55 -3.87 -12.40
N CYS A 116 -17.38 -3.95 -11.77
CA CYS A 116 -17.29 -3.80 -10.33
C CYS A 116 -17.56 -2.36 -9.92
N LYS A 117 -18.49 -2.17 -8.96
CA LYS A 117 -18.88 -0.87 -8.43
C LYS A 117 -17.70 -0.06 -7.87
N TYR A 118 -16.69 -0.72 -7.29
CA TYR A 118 -15.59 -0.07 -6.61
C TYR A 118 -14.35 0.13 -7.48
N CYS A 119 -13.88 -0.93 -8.14
CA CYS A 119 -12.64 -0.88 -8.91
C CYS A 119 -12.83 -0.76 -10.42
N GLY A 120 -14.06 -0.97 -10.94
CA GLY A 120 -14.34 -0.94 -12.37
C GLY A 120 -13.95 -2.20 -13.14
N ALA A 121 -13.45 -3.26 -12.48
CA ALA A 121 -13.13 -4.53 -13.12
C ALA A 121 -14.29 -5.08 -13.92
N SER A 122 -14.03 -5.66 -15.11
CA SER A 122 -15.06 -6.27 -15.95
C SER A 122 -15.48 -7.63 -15.40
N LYS A 123 -16.80 -7.89 -15.30
CA LYS A 123 -17.34 -9.17 -14.87
C LYS A 123 -16.98 -10.28 -15.86
N SER A 124 -16.90 -9.99 -17.15
CA SER A 124 -16.50 -10.96 -18.17
C SER A 124 -15.08 -11.47 -17.98
N GLU A 125 -14.21 -10.65 -17.39
CA GLU A 125 -12.80 -10.98 -17.14
C GLU A 125 -12.60 -11.58 -15.74
N TYR A 126 -13.15 -10.94 -14.70
CA TYR A 126 -12.90 -11.27 -13.29
C TYR A 126 -13.97 -12.18 -12.67
N GLY A 127 -15.13 -12.34 -13.31
CA GLY A 127 -16.28 -13.08 -12.77
C GLY A 127 -16.40 -14.54 -13.19
N GLY A 128 -15.47 -15.09 -13.97
CA GLY A 128 -15.65 -16.42 -14.56
C GLY A 128 -14.39 -17.26 -14.78
N ALA A 129 -14.55 -18.39 -15.42
CA ALA A 129 -13.53 -19.41 -15.67
C ALA A 129 -12.39 -18.98 -16.61
N LYS A 130 -12.49 -17.83 -17.27
CA LYS A 130 -11.47 -17.31 -18.20
C LYS A 130 -10.12 -17.02 -17.54
N ARG A 131 -10.11 -16.76 -16.24
CA ARG A 131 -8.89 -16.49 -15.46
C ARG A 131 -8.49 -17.65 -14.55
N LYS A 132 -8.69 -18.87 -15.01
CA LYS A 132 -8.31 -20.07 -14.23
C LYS A 132 -6.81 -20.01 -13.89
N GLY A 133 -6.51 -20.01 -12.58
CA GLY A 133 -5.14 -19.90 -12.10
C GLY A 133 -4.59 -18.46 -11.95
N LEU A 134 -5.37 -17.44 -12.32
CA LEU A 134 -5.03 -16.03 -12.12
C LEU A 134 -5.85 -15.44 -10.96
N GLU A 135 -5.34 -14.34 -10.40
CA GLU A 135 -6.03 -13.61 -9.33
C GLU A 135 -7.33 -12.98 -9.87
N THR A 136 -8.44 -13.28 -9.20
CA THR A 136 -9.77 -12.77 -9.55
C THR A 136 -10.44 -12.05 -8.40
N HIS A 137 -9.78 -11.99 -7.22
CA HIS A 137 -10.31 -11.34 -6.03
C HIS A 137 -10.23 -9.81 -6.10
N ALA A 138 -11.04 -9.17 -5.30
CA ALA A 138 -11.02 -7.74 -5.10
C ALA A 138 -10.01 -7.35 -4.02
N TYR A 139 -9.36 -6.19 -4.17
CA TYR A 139 -8.47 -5.66 -3.14
C TYR A 139 -9.28 -5.05 -2.00
N GLU A 140 -9.13 -5.56 -0.79
CA GLU A 140 -9.93 -5.16 0.37
C GLU A 140 -9.92 -3.64 0.58
N PHE A 141 -8.76 -3.01 0.55
CA PHE A 141 -8.59 -1.58 0.82
C PHE A 141 -9.43 -0.67 -0.09
N VAL A 142 -9.71 -1.10 -1.31
CA VAL A 142 -10.48 -0.34 -2.32
C VAL A 142 -11.97 -0.74 -2.30
N HIS A 143 -12.31 -1.90 -1.76
CA HIS A 143 -13.66 -2.47 -1.83
C HIS A 143 -14.46 -2.31 -0.54
N VAL A 144 -13.91 -1.71 0.50
CA VAL A 144 -14.63 -1.33 1.71
C VAL A 144 -15.10 0.12 1.61
N LEU A 145 -16.30 0.41 2.09
CA LEU A 145 -16.83 1.78 2.10
C LEU A 145 -16.04 2.69 3.03
N ASN A 146 -15.65 2.15 4.15
CA ASN A 146 -14.88 2.85 5.18
C ASN A 146 -13.60 2.06 5.49
N PRO A 147 -12.44 2.43 4.93
CA PRO A 147 -11.18 1.75 5.16
C PRO A 147 -10.71 1.75 6.63
N GLU A 148 -11.23 2.66 7.47
CA GLU A 148 -10.96 2.68 8.90
C GLU A 148 -11.43 1.40 9.61
N GLU A 149 -12.51 0.79 9.12
CA GLU A 149 -13.08 -0.44 9.69
C GLU A 149 -12.17 -1.66 9.56
N ILE A 150 -11.21 -1.66 8.60
CA ILE A 150 -10.31 -2.79 8.36
C ILE A 150 -9.52 -3.15 9.62
N PHE A 151 -9.00 -2.14 10.33
CA PHE A 151 -8.24 -2.30 11.58
C PHE A 151 -8.91 -1.62 12.77
N ASN A 152 -10.11 -1.04 12.57
CA ASN A 152 -10.83 -0.24 13.56
C ASN A 152 -9.95 0.87 14.16
N ARG A 153 -9.22 1.59 13.30
CA ARG A 153 -8.34 2.69 13.70
C ARG A 153 -7.97 3.61 12.54
N LYS A 154 -7.52 4.81 12.90
CA LYS A 154 -6.84 5.76 12.00
C LYS A 154 -5.34 5.54 12.02
N PHE A 155 -4.67 6.06 11.00
CA PHE A 155 -3.22 5.97 10.84
C PHE A 155 -2.61 7.36 10.71
N ASP A 156 -1.42 7.55 11.30
CA ASP A 156 -0.68 8.80 11.12
C ASP A 156 -0.02 8.86 9.74
N VAL A 157 0.55 7.74 9.30
CA VAL A 157 1.26 7.63 8.03
C VAL A 157 0.71 6.48 7.20
N ILE A 158 0.37 6.77 5.95
CA ILE A 158 0.08 5.75 4.93
C ILE A 158 1.15 5.84 3.86
N ILE A 159 1.83 4.74 3.59
CA ILE A 159 2.91 4.67 2.60
C ILE A 159 2.87 3.34 1.86
N GLY A 160 3.05 3.37 0.55
CA GLY A 160 3.06 2.13 -0.22
C GLY A 160 3.29 2.29 -1.71
N ASN A 161 3.33 1.13 -2.36
CA ASN A 161 3.39 0.98 -3.81
C ASN A 161 2.16 0.16 -4.24
N PRO A 162 1.02 0.80 -4.55
CA PRO A 162 -0.20 0.10 -4.90
C PRO A 162 -0.07 -0.65 -6.24
N PRO A 163 -0.95 -1.61 -6.53
CA PRO A 163 -1.08 -2.17 -7.87
C PRO A 163 -1.40 -1.06 -8.87
N TYR A 164 -0.78 -1.10 -10.05
CA TYR A 164 -0.91 -0.01 -11.02
C TYR A 164 -2.14 -0.16 -11.91
N GLN A 165 -2.39 -1.38 -12.36
CA GLN A 165 -3.46 -1.66 -13.31
C GLN A 165 -4.19 -2.95 -12.94
N LEU A 166 -5.48 -3.00 -13.29
CA LEU A 166 -6.23 -4.24 -13.38
C LEU A 166 -6.00 -4.81 -14.78
N SER A 167 -5.55 -6.06 -14.86
CA SER A 167 -5.49 -6.76 -16.13
C SER A 167 -6.90 -6.91 -16.70
N ASP A 168 -7.13 -6.49 -17.92
CA ASP A 168 -8.42 -6.66 -18.61
C ASP A 168 -8.56 -8.03 -19.30
N GLY A 169 -7.52 -8.88 -19.21
CA GLY A 169 -7.53 -10.22 -19.79
C GLY A 169 -7.38 -10.27 -21.30
N SER A 170 -7.25 -9.12 -21.96
CA SER A 170 -7.21 -9.07 -23.44
C SER A 170 -5.88 -9.51 -24.05
N GLY A 171 -4.91 -9.96 -23.23
CA GLY A 171 -3.70 -10.68 -23.67
C GLY A 171 -2.77 -9.98 -24.67
N GLY A 172 -3.03 -8.75 -25.07
CA GLY A 172 -2.36 -8.19 -26.25
C GLY A 172 -2.11 -6.69 -26.28
N SER A 173 -2.74 -5.86 -25.46
CA SER A 173 -2.38 -4.45 -25.42
C SER A 173 -2.52 -3.86 -24.01
N THR A 174 -1.48 -3.15 -23.59
CA THR A 174 -1.46 -2.36 -22.36
C THR A 174 -2.47 -1.21 -22.35
N ASP A 175 -3.07 -0.90 -23.51
CA ASP A 175 -3.96 0.25 -23.70
C ASP A 175 -5.38 0.07 -23.14
N SER A 176 -5.81 -1.16 -22.84
CA SER A 176 -7.14 -1.42 -22.29
C SER A 176 -7.14 -1.68 -20.78
N ALA A 177 -6.01 -1.82 -20.14
CA ALA A 177 -5.90 -2.04 -18.71
C ALA A 177 -6.38 -0.81 -17.91
N MET A 178 -7.29 -1.04 -16.94
CA MET A 178 -7.81 0.03 -16.10
C MET A 178 -6.87 0.36 -14.95
N PRO A 179 -6.56 1.64 -14.71
CA PRO A 179 -5.77 2.02 -13.54
C PRO A 179 -6.52 1.71 -12.25
N ILE A 180 -5.80 1.24 -11.24
CA ILE A 180 -6.34 0.94 -9.90
C ILE A 180 -5.65 1.78 -8.81
N TYR A 181 -4.42 2.23 -9.03
CA TYR A 181 -3.65 2.99 -8.05
C TYR A 181 -4.35 4.27 -7.58
N ASN A 182 -5.10 4.93 -8.46
CA ASN A 182 -5.91 6.10 -8.12
C ASN A 182 -6.96 5.78 -7.04
N LYS A 183 -7.53 4.58 -7.06
CA LYS A 183 -8.48 4.13 -6.04
C LYS A 183 -7.81 3.90 -4.68
N PHE A 184 -6.57 3.39 -4.68
CA PHE A 184 -5.78 3.28 -3.45
C PHE A 184 -5.47 4.65 -2.84
N ILE A 185 -5.11 5.65 -3.66
CA ILE A 185 -4.88 7.02 -3.19
C ILE A 185 -6.19 7.62 -2.63
N ASP A 186 -7.31 7.47 -3.35
CA ASP A 186 -8.61 7.97 -2.89
C ASP A 186 -9.02 7.34 -1.53
N SER A 187 -8.84 6.04 -1.37
CA SER A 187 -9.11 5.35 -0.11
C SER A 187 -8.17 5.79 1.02
N ALA A 188 -6.90 6.02 0.71
CA ALA A 188 -5.94 6.53 1.67
C ALA A 188 -6.25 7.96 2.14
N ILE A 189 -6.65 8.85 1.22
CA ILE A 189 -7.09 10.21 1.55
C ILE A 189 -8.34 10.20 2.44
N LYS A 190 -9.28 9.26 2.20
CA LYS A 190 -10.46 9.08 3.06
C LYS A 190 -10.11 8.76 4.52
N LEU A 191 -9.03 8.01 4.74
CA LEU A 191 -8.52 7.72 6.09
C LEU A 191 -7.97 8.96 6.80
N ASN A 192 -7.79 10.06 6.04
CA ASN A 192 -7.30 11.33 6.54
C ASN A 192 -6.03 11.21 7.41
N PRO A 193 -4.97 10.53 6.93
CA PRO A 193 -3.72 10.41 7.67
C PRO A 193 -3.05 11.78 7.85
N LYS A 194 -2.05 11.87 8.72
CA LYS A 194 -1.19 13.07 8.79
C LYS A 194 -0.32 13.17 7.54
N PHE A 195 0.22 12.04 7.09
CA PHE A 195 1.10 11.94 5.93
C PHE A 195 0.67 10.79 5.02
N LEU A 196 0.65 11.04 3.73
CA LEU A 196 0.45 10.02 2.68
C LEU A 196 1.60 10.08 1.69
N CYS A 197 2.23 8.94 1.45
CA CYS A 197 3.31 8.80 0.49
C CYS A 197 3.06 7.57 -0.39
N MET A 198 2.85 7.78 -1.69
CA MET A 198 2.58 6.71 -2.65
C MET A 198 3.47 6.85 -3.87
N ILE A 199 3.95 5.71 -4.39
CA ILE A 199 4.62 5.65 -5.68
C ILE A 199 3.67 5.04 -6.73
N THR A 200 3.51 5.74 -7.84
CA THR A 200 2.53 5.40 -8.88
C THR A 200 3.10 5.70 -10.27
N PRO A 201 2.51 5.15 -11.35
CA PRO A 201 2.84 5.60 -12.70
C PRO A 201 2.59 7.10 -12.88
N SER A 202 3.47 7.81 -13.59
CA SER A 202 3.37 9.25 -13.83
C SER A 202 2.34 9.62 -14.91
N LYS A 203 1.85 8.65 -15.66
CA LYS A 203 0.95 8.83 -16.82
C LYS A 203 -0.33 9.60 -16.48
N TRP A 204 -0.79 9.58 -15.22
CA TRP A 204 -1.96 10.34 -14.80
C TRP A 204 -1.80 11.86 -14.95
N MET A 205 -0.56 12.38 -14.92
CA MET A 205 -0.28 13.83 -15.03
C MET A 205 -0.58 14.37 -16.42
N VAL A 206 -0.44 13.56 -17.45
CA VAL A 206 -0.65 13.98 -18.85
C VAL A 206 -1.99 13.48 -19.41
N GLY A 207 -2.68 12.60 -18.71
CA GLY A 207 -3.96 12.04 -19.12
C GLY A 207 -4.12 10.60 -18.65
N GLY A 208 -4.89 9.82 -19.40
CA GLY A 208 -5.16 8.41 -19.11
C GLY A 208 -6.65 8.11 -19.02
N ARG A 209 -7.03 6.92 -19.49
CA ARG A 209 -8.42 6.49 -19.51
C ARG A 209 -9.01 6.47 -18.08
N GLY A 210 -10.05 7.27 -17.86
CA GLY A 210 -10.75 7.34 -16.57
C GLY A 210 -10.01 8.09 -15.46
N LEU A 211 -8.90 8.78 -15.76
CA LEU A 211 -8.09 9.51 -14.78
C LEU A 211 -8.28 11.02 -14.78
N GLN A 212 -9.12 11.58 -15.64
CA GLN A 212 -9.28 13.03 -15.74
C GLN A 212 -9.67 13.67 -14.39
N ASN A 213 -10.73 13.19 -13.75
CA ASN A 213 -11.17 13.73 -12.45
C ASN A 213 -10.12 13.52 -11.36
N PHE A 214 -9.40 12.40 -11.40
CA PHE A 214 -8.30 12.13 -10.47
C PHE A 214 -7.16 13.13 -10.68
N ARG A 215 -6.74 13.35 -11.93
CA ARG A 215 -5.72 14.31 -12.31
C ARG A 215 -6.08 15.73 -11.84
N GLU A 216 -7.29 16.20 -12.15
CA GLU A 216 -7.75 17.55 -11.76
C GLU A 216 -7.69 17.74 -10.24
N ARG A 217 -8.15 16.76 -9.46
CA ARG A 217 -8.08 16.81 -8.00
C ARG A 217 -6.64 16.80 -7.47
N MET A 218 -5.80 15.91 -7.98
CA MET A 218 -4.41 15.82 -7.54
C MET A 218 -3.60 17.07 -7.89
N MET A 219 -3.81 17.65 -9.09
CA MET A 219 -3.15 18.89 -9.51
C MET A 219 -3.59 20.10 -8.70
N ALA A 220 -4.83 20.12 -8.22
CA ALA A 220 -5.36 21.20 -7.38
C ALA A 220 -5.07 21.02 -5.89
N ASP A 221 -4.61 19.85 -5.45
CA ASP A 221 -4.42 19.53 -4.03
C ASP A 221 -3.16 20.16 -3.47
N LYS A 222 -3.31 21.27 -2.75
CA LYS A 222 -2.21 22.01 -2.10
C LYS A 222 -1.52 21.26 -0.96
N ARG A 223 -2.07 20.11 -0.54
CA ARG A 223 -1.49 19.24 0.48
C ARG A 223 -0.34 18.40 -0.05
N ILE A 224 -0.14 18.32 -1.36
CA ILE A 224 1.05 17.72 -1.95
C ILE A 224 2.22 18.71 -1.75
N LYS A 225 3.16 18.34 -0.88
CA LYS A 225 4.28 19.18 -0.48
C LYS A 225 5.58 18.87 -1.22
N ILE A 226 5.77 17.57 -1.56
CA ILE A 226 6.96 17.09 -2.27
C ILE A 226 6.47 16.17 -3.39
N PHE A 227 7.08 16.31 -4.55
CA PHE A 227 6.78 15.47 -5.71
C PHE A 227 8.09 15.13 -6.44
N HIS A 228 8.34 13.85 -6.64
CA HIS A 228 9.47 13.36 -7.43
C HIS A 228 8.94 12.56 -8.63
N ASP A 229 9.42 12.90 -9.81
CA ASP A 229 9.06 12.24 -11.06
C ASP A 229 10.30 11.66 -11.73
N TYR A 230 10.18 10.43 -12.21
CA TYR A 230 11.21 9.68 -12.92
C TYR A 230 10.65 9.25 -14.27
N GLU A 231 11.11 9.89 -15.33
CA GLU A 231 10.73 9.53 -16.71
C GLU A 231 11.09 8.08 -17.03
N ASN A 232 12.20 7.60 -16.47
CA ASN A 232 12.64 6.23 -16.60
C ASN A 232 12.40 5.45 -15.30
N ALA A 233 11.40 4.56 -15.31
CA ALA A 233 11.06 3.73 -14.16
C ALA A 233 12.21 2.83 -13.67
N SER A 234 13.19 2.53 -14.51
CA SER A 234 14.35 1.71 -14.13
C SER A 234 15.26 2.38 -13.11
N GLU A 235 15.18 3.70 -12.95
CA GLU A 235 15.87 4.43 -11.89
C GLU A 235 15.31 4.09 -10.49
N CYS A 236 14.01 3.79 -10.41
CA CYS A 236 13.35 3.35 -9.19
C CYS A 236 13.31 1.83 -9.03
N PHE A 237 13.06 1.12 -10.15
CA PHE A 237 12.82 -0.32 -10.18
C PHE A 237 13.71 -0.98 -11.24
N SER A 238 14.84 -1.52 -10.81
CA SER A 238 15.80 -2.16 -11.72
C SER A 238 15.12 -3.19 -12.63
N GLY A 239 15.32 -3.03 -13.95
CA GLY A 239 14.82 -3.95 -14.97
C GLY A 239 13.32 -3.84 -15.28
N ILE A 240 12.61 -2.86 -14.72
CA ILE A 240 11.19 -2.64 -15.01
C ILE A 240 11.03 -1.42 -15.92
N HIS A 241 10.31 -1.63 -17.02
CA HIS A 241 9.89 -0.57 -17.92
C HIS A 241 8.42 -0.23 -17.67
N ILE A 242 8.12 1.06 -17.44
CA ILE A 242 6.76 1.58 -17.27
C ILE A 242 6.63 2.80 -18.17
N ASP A 243 5.72 2.72 -19.13
CA ASP A 243 5.46 3.83 -20.05
C ASP A 243 5.03 5.09 -19.33
N GLY A 244 5.75 6.18 -19.56
CA GLY A 244 5.53 7.47 -18.91
C GLY A 244 6.13 7.58 -17.51
N GLY A 245 6.97 6.60 -17.10
CA GLY A 245 7.72 6.68 -15.85
C GLY A 245 6.90 6.44 -14.59
N VAL A 246 7.52 6.75 -13.45
CA VAL A 246 6.91 6.65 -12.11
C VAL A 246 7.17 7.90 -11.31
N SER A 247 6.24 8.24 -10.45
CA SER A 247 6.38 9.35 -9.51
C SER A 247 5.97 8.95 -8.11
N TYR A 248 6.56 9.58 -7.12
CA TYR A 248 6.09 9.50 -5.74
C TYR A 248 5.96 10.89 -5.12
N PHE A 249 5.07 11.02 -4.15
CA PHE A 249 4.75 12.29 -3.54
C PHE A 249 4.62 12.15 -2.02
N LEU A 250 4.81 13.29 -1.34
CA LEU A 250 4.41 13.47 0.05
C LEU A 250 3.21 14.41 0.09
N TRP A 251 2.10 13.90 0.60
CA TRP A 251 0.89 14.64 0.93
C TRP A 251 0.82 14.81 2.44
N GLU A 252 0.54 16.03 2.90
CA GLU A 252 0.44 16.39 4.31
C GLU A 252 -0.92 17.01 4.58
N ARG A 253 -1.63 16.44 5.56
CA ARG A 253 -2.92 16.97 5.99
C ARG A 253 -2.77 18.38 6.54
N GLU A 254 -3.57 19.32 6.03
CA GLU A 254 -3.67 20.65 6.62
C GLU A 254 -4.47 20.59 7.92
N TYR A 255 -4.02 21.40 8.90
CA TYR A 255 -4.68 21.57 10.21
C TYR A 255 -5.58 22.79 10.20
#